data_799bd353516c3fb8cd5726feed06f637
#
_entry.id   799bd353516c3fb8cd5726feed06f637
#
_cell.length_a   1.000
_cell.length_b   1.000
_cell.length_c   1.000
_cell.angle_alpha   90.00
_cell.angle_beta   90.00
_cell.angle_gamma   90.00
#
_symmetry.space_group_name_H-M   'P 1'
#
loop_
_entity.id
_entity.type
_entity.pdbx_description
1 polymer ?
#
loop_
_entity_poly.entity_id
_entity_poly.type
_entity_poly.pdbx_seq_one_letter_code
_entity_poly.pdbx_strand_id
1 'polypeptide(L)'
;MVARLGERIPTQVAGRDLECGDAELVLLCVPDRAIPEVAVGIRPGPWVAHTSGACRLEALAPHDRRFSLHPLQTFTLDRGPEQLDGAWAAVSGESADALLAGAELARRLGLKPFELDDEMRPLYHAAASFVSAFLVTLHDVAAELMDAAGAPPEALEPLMRRTIENGFQHTGPLVRDDWETVERHAEAIAARSPHLLPLYRALAETEAGLLGAKTS
;
A
#
# COMPACT_ATOMS: atom_id res chain seq x y z
N MET A 1 0.10 -13.54 4.02
CA MET A 1 -0.44 -12.85 5.21
C MET A 1 -0.95 -13.84 6.27
N VAL A 2 -1.89 -14.76 5.97
CA VAL A 2 -2.54 -15.67 6.94
C VAL A 2 -1.55 -16.42 7.84
N ALA A 3 -0.56 -17.12 7.27
CA ALA A 3 0.43 -17.86 8.06
C ALA A 3 1.18 -16.98 9.06
N ARG A 4 1.51 -15.75 8.67
CA ARG A 4 2.23 -14.79 9.52
C ARG A 4 1.39 -14.25 10.67
N LEU A 5 0.08 -14.05 10.45
CA LEU A 5 -0.85 -13.67 11.50
C LEU A 5 -0.98 -14.79 12.54
N GLY A 6 -1.03 -16.05 12.08
CA GLY A 6 -1.13 -17.23 12.95
C GLY A 6 0.08 -17.44 13.86
N GLU A 7 1.25 -16.90 13.51
CA GLU A 7 2.44 -16.94 14.38
C GLU A 7 2.37 -15.91 15.53
N ARG A 8 1.49 -14.89 15.42
CA ARG A 8 1.35 -13.81 16.41
C ARG A 8 0.16 -13.99 17.36
N ILE A 9 -0.90 -14.62 16.89
CA ILE A 9 -2.13 -14.84 17.65
C ILE A 9 -2.62 -16.27 17.43
N PRO A 10 -3.25 -16.91 18.44
CA PRO A 10 -3.90 -18.21 18.29
C PRO A 10 -4.92 -18.13 17.14
N THR A 11 -4.67 -18.87 16.07
CA THR A 11 -5.45 -18.78 14.84
C THR A 11 -5.64 -20.16 14.23
N GLN A 12 -6.86 -20.44 13.80
CA GLN A 12 -7.15 -21.57 12.94
C GLN A 12 -7.27 -21.06 11.50
N VAL A 13 -6.52 -21.64 10.56
CA VAL A 13 -6.64 -21.30 9.14
C VAL A 13 -7.77 -22.13 8.56
N ALA A 14 -8.84 -21.47 8.10
CA ALA A 14 -9.94 -22.07 7.39
C ALA A 14 -9.74 -21.95 5.86
N GLY A 15 -10.04 -23.02 5.13
CA GLY A 15 -10.10 -23.04 3.68
C GLY A 15 -11.47 -22.53 3.16
N ARG A 16 -11.87 -23.03 1.97
CA ARG A 16 -13.16 -22.66 1.37
C ARG A 16 -14.35 -23.24 2.11
N ASP A 17 -14.17 -24.34 2.85
CA ASP A 17 -15.20 -24.95 3.70
C ASP A 17 -15.12 -24.28 5.08
N LEU A 18 -15.86 -23.17 5.18
CA LEU A 18 -15.86 -22.26 6.35
C LEU A 18 -16.58 -22.88 7.57
N GLU A 19 -15.93 -23.79 8.27
CA GLU A 19 -16.34 -24.12 9.62
C GLU A 19 -15.66 -23.16 10.62
N CYS A 20 -16.32 -22.04 10.90
CA CYS A 20 -15.78 -21.03 11.82
C CYS A 20 -15.86 -21.45 13.30
N GLY A 21 -16.49 -22.60 13.61
CA GLY A 21 -16.63 -23.11 14.98
C GLY A 21 -17.12 -22.04 15.96
N ASP A 22 -16.45 -21.94 17.12
CA ASP A 22 -16.70 -20.95 18.18
C ASP A 22 -15.76 -19.75 18.09
N ALA A 23 -15.29 -19.40 16.87
CA ALA A 23 -14.39 -18.26 16.67
C ALA A 23 -15.04 -16.95 17.09
N GLU A 24 -14.33 -16.13 17.87
CA GLU A 24 -14.76 -14.78 18.24
C GLU A 24 -14.58 -13.77 17.11
N LEU A 25 -13.64 -14.06 16.18
CA LEU A 25 -13.30 -13.24 15.04
C LEU A 25 -12.99 -14.12 13.82
N VAL A 26 -13.55 -13.75 12.69
CA VAL A 26 -13.17 -14.29 11.36
C VAL A 26 -12.48 -13.19 10.56
N LEU A 27 -11.21 -13.37 10.26
CA LEU A 27 -10.40 -12.41 9.48
C LEU A 27 -10.22 -12.90 8.03
N LEU A 28 -10.82 -12.19 7.09
CA LEU A 28 -10.74 -12.49 5.66
C LEU A 28 -9.45 -11.95 5.05
N CYS A 29 -8.56 -12.87 4.69
CA CYS A 29 -7.31 -12.58 3.97
C CYS A 29 -7.37 -13.16 2.55
N VAL A 30 -8.46 -12.91 1.84
CA VAL A 30 -8.73 -13.37 0.48
C VAL A 30 -8.59 -12.20 -0.50
N PRO A 31 -8.48 -12.45 -1.82
CA PRO A 31 -8.54 -11.37 -2.81
C PRO A 31 -9.82 -10.55 -2.67
N ASP A 32 -9.72 -9.24 -2.88
CA ASP A 32 -10.81 -8.26 -2.64
C ASP A 32 -12.15 -8.69 -3.27
N ARG A 33 -12.11 -9.17 -4.51
CA ARG A 33 -13.29 -9.66 -5.23
C ARG A 33 -14.01 -10.84 -4.58
N ALA A 34 -13.32 -11.57 -3.71
CA ALA A 34 -13.89 -12.74 -3.03
C ALA A 34 -14.47 -12.40 -1.66
N ILE A 35 -14.18 -11.21 -1.12
CA ILE A 35 -14.63 -10.82 0.23
C ILE A 35 -16.15 -10.93 0.38
N PRO A 36 -16.99 -10.38 -0.52
CA PRO A 36 -18.43 -10.42 -0.35
C PRO A 36 -18.99 -11.85 -0.37
N GLU A 37 -18.50 -12.69 -1.28
CA GLU A 37 -18.94 -14.09 -1.38
C GLU A 37 -18.59 -14.89 -0.12
N VAL A 38 -17.37 -14.72 0.38
CA VAL A 38 -16.90 -15.40 1.58
C VAL A 38 -17.65 -14.90 2.83
N ALA A 39 -17.89 -13.59 2.92
CA ALA A 39 -18.60 -13.00 4.04
C ALA A 39 -20.02 -13.57 4.21
N VAL A 40 -20.76 -13.72 3.11
CA VAL A 40 -22.13 -14.31 3.14
C VAL A 40 -22.14 -15.74 3.71
N GLY A 41 -21.06 -16.51 3.51
CA GLY A 41 -20.94 -17.88 4.01
C GLY A 41 -20.67 -17.98 5.52
N ILE A 42 -20.34 -16.89 6.19
CA ILE A 42 -20.03 -16.87 7.64
C ILE A 42 -21.33 -16.77 8.42
N ARG A 43 -21.49 -17.64 9.45
CA ARG A 43 -22.64 -17.57 10.36
C ARG A 43 -22.59 -16.30 11.22
N PRO A 44 -23.73 -15.66 11.54
CA PRO A 44 -23.79 -14.54 12.48
C PRO A 44 -23.22 -14.91 13.86
N GLY A 45 -22.56 -13.96 14.52
CA GLY A 45 -22.05 -14.12 15.88
C GLY A 45 -20.66 -13.54 16.07
N PRO A 46 -19.62 -14.05 15.37
CA PRO A 46 -18.27 -13.51 15.50
C PRO A 46 -18.16 -12.08 14.94
N TRP A 47 -17.09 -11.40 15.29
CA TRP A 47 -16.61 -10.29 14.48
C TRP A 47 -16.18 -10.80 13.09
N VAL A 48 -16.51 -10.06 12.05
CA VAL A 48 -16.03 -10.35 10.69
C VAL A 48 -15.21 -9.18 10.20
N ALA A 49 -14.01 -9.44 9.74
CA ALA A 49 -13.10 -8.40 9.28
C ALA A 49 -12.39 -8.79 8.00
N HIS A 50 -11.92 -7.81 7.25
CA HIS A 50 -11.04 -8.02 6.09
C HIS A 50 -9.75 -7.21 6.19
N THR A 51 -8.74 -7.63 5.42
CA THR A 51 -7.43 -6.97 5.36
C THR A 51 -7.22 -6.14 4.09
N SER A 52 -8.24 -5.95 3.27
CA SER A 52 -8.14 -5.12 2.06
C SER A 52 -7.89 -3.66 2.40
N GLY A 53 -7.02 -3.01 1.62
CA GLY A 53 -6.78 -1.57 1.69
C GLY A 53 -7.85 -0.73 0.99
N ALA A 54 -8.51 -1.30 -0.03
CA ALA A 54 -9.45 -0.59 -0.90
C ALA A 54 -10.93 -0.90 -0.64
N CYS A 55 -11.25 -2.15 -0.25
CA CYS A 55 -12.63 -2.55 -0.01
C CYS A 55 -13.26 -1.80 1.17
N ARG A 56 -14.51 -1.40 1.01
CA ARG A 56 -15.33 -0.80 2.06
C ARG A 56 -15.97 -1.86 2.93
N LEU A 57 -16.45 -1.45 4.10
CA LEU A 57 -17.10 -2.33 5.09
C LEU A 57 -18.37 -3.00 4.55
N GLU A 58 -19.06 -2.39 3.57
CA GLU A 58 -20.21 -2.98 2.91
C GLU A 58 -19.92 -4.35 2.29
N ALA A 59 -18.67 -4.62 1.90
CA ALA A 59 -18.24 -5.92 1.39
C ALA A 59 -18.37 -7.06 2.42
N LEU A 60 -18.52 -6.73 3.70
CA LEU A 60 -18.76 -7.68 4.80
C LEU A 60 -20.23 -7.88 5.12
N ALA A 61 -21.16 -7.34 4.33
CA ALA A 61 -22.57 -7.60 4.52
C ALA A 61 -22.87 -9.12 4.45
N PRO A 62 -23.83 -9.69 5.23
CA PRO A 62 -24.79 -8.98 6.09
C PRO A 62 -24.36 -8.78 7.56
N HIS A 63 -23.07 -8.82 7.88
CA HIS A 63 -22.60 -8.78 9.28
C HIS A 63 -22.67 -7.38 9.86
N ASP A 64 -23.32 -7.21 11.03
CA ASP A 64 -23.35 -5.95 11.79
C ASP A 64 -22.07 -5.79 12.64
N ARG A 65 -21.50 -6.90 13.14
CA ARG A 65 -20.24 -6.90 13.89
C ARG A 65 -19.08 -7.02 12.90
N ARG A 66 -18.69 -5.90 12.31
CA ARG A 66 -17.67 -5.86 11.25
C ARG A 66 -16.70 -4.69 11.43
N PHE A 67 -15.47 -4.92 10.97
CA PHE A 67 -14.44 -3.89 10.84
C PHE A 67 -13.45 -4.26 9.72
N SER A 68 -12.60 -3.33 9.36
CA SER A 68 -11.45 -3.63 8.50
C SER A 68 -10.15 -3.31 9.22
N LEU A 69 -9.11 -4.05 8.91
CA LEU A 69 -7.75 -3.84 9.40
C LEU A 69 -6.77 -4.03 8.24
N HIS A 70 -6.26 -2.94 7.69
CA HIS A 70 -5.30 -2.99 6.60
C HIS A 70 -3.89 -2.62 7.09
N PRO A 71 -2.96 -3.58 7.21
CA PRO A 71 -1.56 -3.29 7.46
C PRO A 71 -0.97 -2.49 6.29
N LEU A 72 -0.50 -1.27 6.56
CA LEU A 72 0.17 -0.42 5.57
C LEU A 72 1.62 -0.89 5.41
N GLN A 73 1.80 -1.98 4.67
CA GLN A 73 3.07 -2.65 4.49
C GLN A 73 3.10 -3.48 3.20
N THR A 74 4.29 -3.63 2.63
CA THR A 74 4.54 -4.60 1.57
C THR A 74 5.00 -5.92 2.17
N PHE A 75 4.44 -7.04 1.67
CA PHE A 75 4.77 -8.38 2.17
C PHE A 75 5.43 -9.20 1.08
N THR A 76 6.62 -9.72 1.37
CA THR A 76 7.32 -10.66 0.50
C THR A 76 7.28 -12.08 1.08
N LEU A 77 7.38 -13.10 0.25
CA LEU A 77 7.22 -14.50 0.69
C LEU A 77 8.43 -15.04 1.49
N ASP A 78 9.58 -14.44 1.29
CA ASP A 78 10.87 -14.81 1.88
C ASP A 78 11.10 -14.27 3.29
N ARG A 79 10.19 -13.39 3.79
CA ARG A 79 10.29 -12.78 5.11
C ARG A 79 9.13 -13.20 6.01
N GLY A 80 9.37 -13.25 7.32
CA GLY A 80 8.43 -13.73 8.32
C GLY A 80 7.44 -12.68 8.86
N PRO A 81 6.84 -12.94 10.05
CA PRO A 81 5.86 -12.06 10.67
C PRO A 81 6.44 -10.74 11.17
N GLU A 82 7.78 -10.62 11.29
CA GLU A 82 8.48 -9.39 11.66
C GLU A 82 8.18 -8.23 10.71
N GLN A 83 7.70 -8.51 9.48
CA GLN A 83 7.25 -7.47 8.54
C GLN A 83 6.06 -6.65 9.08
N LEU A 84 5.34 -7.16 10.09
CA LEU A 84 4.27 -6.42 10.78
C LEU A 84 4.82 -5.44 11.83
N ASP A 85 6.02 -5.68 12.37
CA ASP A 85 6.52 -4.96 13.54
C ASP A 85 6.67 -3.46 13.29
N GLY A 86 5.90 -2.69 14.05
CA GLY A 86 5.93 -1.24 13.99
C GLY A 86 5.29 -0.61 12.76
N ALA A 87 4.80 -1.40 11.80
CA ALA A 87 4.04 -0.89 10.67
C ALA A 87 2.72 -0.27 11.13
N TRP A 88 2.21 0.69 10.37
CA TRP A 88 0.90 1.27 10.62
C TRP A 88 -0.21 0.38 10.10
N ALA A 89 -1.40 0.48 10.69
CA ALA A 89 -2.59 -0.22 10.22
C ALA A 89 -3.80 0.70 10.22
N ALA A 90 -4.46 0.83 9.08
CA ALA A 90 -5.74 1.53 8.98
C ALA A 90 -6.86 0.63 9.51
N VAL A 91 -7.64 1.18 10.43
CA VAL A 91 -8.81 0.52 11.02
C VAL A 91 -10.05 1.33 10.65
N SER A 92 -11.06 0.68 10.07
CA SER A 92 -12.39 1.27 9.85
C SER A 92 -13.45 0.41 10.55
N GLY A 93 -14.46 1.05 11.10
CA GLY A 93 -15.58 0.41 11.79
C GLY A 93 -16.76 1.36 11.90
N GLU A 94 -17.98 0.83 11.90
CA GLU A 94 -19.22 1.63 11.96
C GLU A 94 -19.66 1.91 13.41
N SER A 95 -18.94 1.38 14.41
CA SER A 95 -19.21 1.61 15.82
C SER A 95 -17.91 1.75 16.62
N ALA A 96 -18.00 2.35 17.80
CA ALA A 96 -16.86 2.44 18.73
C ALA A 96 -16.30 1.05 19.09
N ASP A 97 -17.17 0.07 19.28
CA ASP A 97 -16.75 -1.31 19.59
C ASP A 97 -16.01 -1.96 18.41
N ALA A 98 -16.42 -1.69 17.16
CA ALA A 98 -15.75 -2.16 15.97
C ALA A 98 -14.34 -1.56 15.83
N LEU A 99 -14.21 -0.25 16.06
CA LEU A 99 -12.93 0.45 16.05
C LEU A 99 -12.00 -0.05 17.16
N LEU A 100 -12.54 -0.28 18.37
CA LEU A 100 -11.77 -0.84 19.49
C LEU A 100 -11.30 -2.27 19.17
N ALA A 101 -12.16 -3.13 18.63
CA ALA A 101 -11.81 -4.49 18.25
C ALA A 101 -10.69 -4.52 17.19
N GLY A 102 -10.81 -3.68 16.15
CA GLY A 102 -9.79 -3.57 15.12
C GLY A 102 -8.47 -3.02 15.65
N ALA A 103 -8.51 -2.00 16.50
CA ALA A 103 -7.31 -1.41 17.10
C ALA A 103 -6.61 -2.38 18.06
N GLU A 104 -7.35 -3.16 18.83
CA GLU A 104 -6.80 -4.18 19.71
C GLU A 104 -6.12 -5.30 18.90
N LEU A 105 -6.78 -5.79 17.84
CA LEU A 105 -6.18 -6.76 16.93
C LEU A 105 -4.89 -6.23 16.32
N ALA A 106 -4.87 -4.98 15.84
CA ALA A 106 -3.68 -4.37 15.28
C ALA A 106 -2.52 -4.39 16.28
N ARG A 107 -2.75 -3.95 17.52
CA ARG A 107 -1.70 -3.92 18.57
C ARG A 107 -1.17 -5.32 18.89
N ARG A 108 -2.05 -6.31 19.01
CA ARG A 108 -1.66 -7.71 19.23
C ARG A 108 -0.80 -8.27 18.10
N LEU A 109 -0.97 -7.76 16.88
CA LEU A 109 -0.16 -8.11 15.72
C LEU A 109 1.15 -7.31 15.63
N GLY A 110 1.43 -6.39 16.57
CA GLY A 110 2.62 -5.54 16.55
C GLY A 110 2.49 -4.29 15.68
N LEU A 111 1.27 -3.99 15.22
CA LEU A 111 0.97 -2.85 14.35
C LEU A 111 0.59 -1.60 15.17
N LYS A 112 0.74 -0.44 14.56
CA LYS A 112 0.29 0.87 15.09
C LYS A 112 -1.04 1.25 14.44
N PRO A 113 -2.19 1.07 15.13
CA PRO A 113 -3.47 1.39 14.54
C PRO A 113 -3.69 2.89 14.41
N PHE A 114 -4.36 3.29 13.34
CA PHE A 114 -5.01 4.58 13.18
C PHE A 114 -6.40 4.39 12.57
N GLU A 115 -7.30 5.26 12.93
CA GLU A 115 -8.66 5.25 12.41
C GLU A 115 -8.70 5.85 11.00
N LEU A 116 -9.43 5.20 10.11
CA LEU A 116 -9.67 5.64 8.74
C LEU A 116 -11.16 5.59 8.45
N ASP A 117 -11.72 6.71 7.98
CA ASP A 117 -13.07 6.74 7.44
C ASP A 117 -13.19 5.75 6.27
N ASP A 118 -14.22 4.91 6.32
CA ASP A 118 -14.42 3.87 5.33
C ASP A 118 -14.61 4.44 3.90
N GLU A 119 -15.18 5.63 3.78
CA GLU A 119 -15.33 6.31 2.48
C GLU A 119 -13.99 6.76 1.89
N MET A 120 -12.99 7.02 2.74
CA MET A 120 -11.66 7.47 2.31
C MET A 120 -10.73 6.32 1.91
N ARG A 121 -11.13 5.06 2.07
CA ARG A 121 -10.28 3.90 1.77
C ARG A 121 -9.71 3.89 0.34
N PRO A 122 -10.48 4.18 -0.72
CA PRO A 122 -9.92 4.20 -2.07
C PRO A 122 -8.80 5.24 -2.24
N LEU A 123 -8.98 6.44 -1.67
CA LEU A 123 -7.97 7.50 -1.71
C LEU A 123 -6.72 7.12 -0.90
N TYR A 124 -6.92 6.60 0.30
CA TYR A 124 -5.85 6.09 1.14
C TYR A 124 -5.04 4.99 0.44
N HIS A 125 -5.72 4.02 -0.18
CA HIS A 125 -5.06 2.91 -0.87
C HIS A 125 -4.32 3.38 -2.14
N ALA A 126 -4.87 4.37 -2.85
CA ALA A 126 -4.17 5.02 -3.95
C ALA A 126 -2.86 5.67 -3.47
N ALA A 127 -2.88 6.39 -2.34
CA ALA A 127 -1.67 6.96 -1.75
C ALA A 127 -0.62 5.89 -1.39
N ALA A 128 -1.07 4.76 -0.80
CA ALA A 128 -0.19 3.62 -0.52
C ALA A 128 0.44 3.04 -1.79
N SER A 129 -0.33 2.98 -2.89
CA SER A 129 0.15 2.48 -4.18
C SER A 129 1.26 3.34 -4.77
N PHE A 130 1.23 4.67 -4.56
CA PHE A 130 2.29 5.57 -5.03
C PHE A 130 3.65 5.24 -4.41
N VAL A 131 3.69 4.88 -3.13
CA VAL A 131 4.94 4.62 -2.40
C VAL A 131 5.29 3.14 -2.29
N SER A 132 4.52 2.26 -2.93
CA SER A 132 4.78 0.82 -2.99
C SER A 132 4.86 0.34 -4.44
N ALA A 133 3.75 -0.01 -5.07
CA ALA A 133 3.73 -0.57 -6.43
C ALA A 133 4.33 0.38 -7.48
N PHE A 134 3.98 1.68 -7.43
CA PHE A 134 4.54 2.64 -8.40
C PHE A 134 6.00 2.97 -8.13
N LEU A 135 6.48 2.88 -6.88
CA LEU A 135 7.90 3.01 -6.60
C LEU A 135 8.70 1.88 -7.27
N VAL A 136 8.19 0.64 -7.26
CA VAL A 136 8.80 -0.48 -7.99
C VAL A 136 8.79 -0.19 -9.50
N THR A 137 7.66 0.26 -10.04
CA THR A 137 7.56 0.65 -11.47
C THR A 137 8.55 1.74 -11.83
N LEU A 138 8.72 2.77 -10.98
CA LEU A 138 9.70 3.85 -11.22
C LEU A 138 11.15 3.33 -11.19
N HIS A 139 11.45 2.37 -10.30
CA HIS A 139 12.75 1.71 -10.30
C HIS A 139 13.00 0.96 -11.60
N ASP A 140 12.03 0.17 -12.09
CA ASP A 140 12.16 -0.60 -13.33
C ASP A 140 12.33 0.32 -14.55
N VAL A 141 11.58 1.42 -14.60
CA VAL A 141 11.73 2.47 -15.63
C VAL A 141 13.13 3.09 -15.59
N ALA A 142 13.61 3.42 -14.40
CA ALA A 142 14.96 3.99 -14.26
C ALA A 142 16.04 2.97 -14.65
N ALA A 143 15.86 1.69 -14.32
CA ALA A 143 16.79 0.62 -14.73
C ALA A 143 16.86 0.47 -16.25
N GLU A 144 15.72 0.50 -16.96
CA GLU A 144 15.69 0.50 -18.43
C GLU A 144 16.47 1.68 -19.02
N LEU A 145 16.32 2.89 -18.46
CA LEU A 145 17.06 4.07 -18.92
C LEU A 145 18.56 3.96 -18.62
N MET A 146 18.96 3.37 -17.50
CA MET A 146 20.37 3.09 -17.18
C MET A 146 20.97 2.12 -18.19
N ASP A 147 20.27 1.02 -18.49
CA ASP A 147 20.71 0.06 -19.51
C ASP A 147 20.86 0.73 -20.90
N ALA A 148 19.89 1.54 -21.30
CA ALA A 148 19.94 2.28 -22.56
C ALA A 148 21.10 3.29 -22.63
N ALA A 149 21.54 3.78 -21.47
CA ALA A 149 22.70 4.67 -21.33
C ALA A 149 24.04 3.92 -21.22
N GLY A 150 24.01 2.58 -21.09
CA GLY A 150 25.20 1.75 -20.86
C GLY A 150 25.74 1.87 -19.42
N ALA A 151 24.91 2.23 -18.47
CA ALA A 151 25.25 2.38 -17.05
C ALA A 151 24.66 1.23 -16.21
N PRO A 152 25.29 0.82 -15.09
CA PRO A 152 24.81 -0.29 -14.29
C PRO A 152 23.55 0.10 -13.50
N PRO A 153 22.40 -0.61 -13.66
CA PRO A 153 21.18 -0.32 -12.93
C PRO A 153 21.32 -0.40 -11.40
N GLU A 154 22.24 -1.23 -10.90
CA GLU A 154 22.51 -1.40 -9.47
C GLU A 154 22.94 -0.10 -8.79
N ALA A 155 23.44 0.89 -9.55
CA ALA A 155 23.79 2.21 -9.04
C ALA A 155 22.58 3.03 -8.58
N LEU A 156 21.37 2.64 -8.95
CA LEU A 156 20.12 3.31 -8.54
C LEU A 156 19.76 3.02 -7.07
N GLU A 157 20.05 1.84 -6.55
CA GLU A 157 19.67 1.48 -5.17
C GLU A 157 20.27 2.42 -4.11
N PRO A 158 21.59 2.70 -4.10
CA PRO A 158 22.16 3.67 -3.17
C PRO A 158 21.54 5.07 -3.29
N LEU A 159 21.20 5.51 -4.52
CA LEU A 159 20.57 6.80 -4.77
C LEU A 159 19.14 6.84 -4.17
N MET A 160 18.33 5.81 -4.39
CA MET A 160 16.99 5.71 -3.82
C MET A 160 17.03 5.73 -2.30
N ARG A 161 17.94 4.96 -1.69
CA ARG A 161 18.16 4.93 -0.24
C ARG A 161 18.49 6.32 0.30
N ARG A 162 19.39 7.04 -0.38
CA ARG A 162 19.77 8.40 0.03
C ARG A 162 18.60 9.39 -0.08
N THR A 163 17.73 9.24 -1.07
CA THR A 163 16.52 10.06 -1.21
C THR A 163 15.59 9.91 0.00
N ILE A 164 15.40 8.68 0.48
CA ILE A 164 14.62 8.39 1.69
C ILE A 164 15.30 8.98 2.94
N GLU A 165 16.60 8.74 3.12
CA GLU A 165 17.37 9.23 4.27
C GLU A 165 17.41 10.76 4.35
N ASN A 166 17.39 11.44 3.20
CA ASN A 166 17.30 12.90 3.11
C ASN A 166 15.87 13.44 3.34
N GLY A 167 14.90 12.60 3.71
CA GLY A 167 13.53 13.00 4.03
C GLY A 167 12.73 13.46 2.80
N PHE A 168 12.98 12.87 1.63
CA PHE A 168 12.28 13.18 0.38
C PHE A 168 12.36 14.66 -0.03
N GLN A 169 13.49 15.30 0.21
CA GLN A 169 13.71 16.67 -0.23
C GLN A 169 13.79 16.74 -1.76
N HIS A 170 13.06 17.68 -2.34
CA HIS A 170 13.16 17.94 -3.77
C HIS A 170 14.56 18.44 -4.12
N THR A 171 15.16 17.80 -5.10
CA THR A 171 16.47 18.14 -5.68
C THR A 171 16.36 18.04 -7.21
N GLY A 172 17.38 18.44 -7.92
CA GLY A 172 17.37 18.27 -9.37
C GLY A 172 17.08 19.56 -10.16
N PRO A 173 16.79 19.45 -11.47
CA PRO A 173 16.70 20.60 -12.35
C PRO A 173 15.50 21.50 -12.03
N LEU A 174 14.32 20.94 -11.77
CA LEU A 174 13.09 21.72 -11.56
C LEU A 174 13.15 22.62 -10.31
N VAL A 175 13.87 22.23 -9.28
CA VAL A 175 14.10 23.07 -8.09
C VAL A 175 14.85 24.37 -8.45
N ARG A 176 15.64 24.33 -9.52
CA ARG A 176 16.47 25.44 -10.01
C ARG A 176 15.88 26.11 -11.24
N ASP A 177 14.64 25.78 -11.60
CA ASP A 177 13.96 26.25 -12.83
C ASP A 177 14.73 25.95 -14.12
N ASP A 178 15.49 24.85 -14.14
CA ASP A 178 16.33 24.41 -15.27
C ASP A 178 15.52 23.52 -16.24
N TRP A 179 14.59 24.13 -16.95
CA TRP A 179 13.76 23.45 -17.95
C TRP A 179 14.58 22.97 -19.16
N GLU A 180 15.70 23.60 -19.48
CA GLU A 180 16.58 23.16 -20.57
C GLU A 180 17.11 21.74 -20.30
N THR A 181 17.50 21.44 -19.06
CA THR A 181 17.91 20.08 -18.68
C THR A 181 16.75 19.09 -18.77
N VAL A 182 15.54 19.49 -18.38
CA VAL A 182 14.33 18.64 -18.48
C VAL A 182 14.04 18.30 -19.95
N GLU A 183 14.12 19.25 -20.86
CA GLU A 183 13.90 18.99 -22.29
C GLU A 183 15.02 18.10 -22.88
N ARG A 184 16.28 18.28 -22.51
CA ARG A 184 17.36 17.36 -22.93
C ARG A 184 17.12 15.93 -22.46
N HIS A 185 16.57 15.74 -21.25
CA HIS A 185 16.17 14.41 -20.80
C HIS A 185 15.03 13.85 -21.66
N ALA A 186 14.01 14.65 -21.94
CA ALA A 186 12.88 14.25 -22.78
C ALA A 186 13.32 13.85 -24.20
N GLU A 187 14.22 14.60 -24.82
CA GLU A 187 14.80 14.28 -26.14
C GLU A 187 15.58 12.96 -26.11
N ALA A 188 16.41 12.75 -25.09
CA ALA A 188 17.18 11.51 -24.92
C ALA A 188 16.26 10.29 -24.72
N ILE A 189 15.19 10.42 -23.91
CA ILE A 189 14.19 9.39 -23.73
C ILE A 189 13.44 9.12 -25.03
N ALA A 190 13.02 10.16 -25.74
CA ALA A 190 12.35 10.01 -27.04
C ALA A 190 13.19 9.23 -28.07
N ALA A 191 14.51 9.41 -28.02
CA ALA A 191 15.44 8.75 -28.93
C ALA A 191 15.72 7.27 -28.57
N ARG A 192 15.66 6.88 -27.29
CA ARG A 192 16.12 5.56 -26.82
C ARG A 192 15.01 4.68 -26.28
N SER A 193 14.05 5.26 -25.54
CA SER A 193 12.92 4.59 -24.89
C SER A 193 11.64 5.42 -25.05
N PRO A 194 11.15 5.65 -26.29
CA PRO A 194 10.08 6.60 -26.58
C PRO A 194 8.77 6.31 -25.82
N HIS A 195 8.51 5.07 -25.46
CA HIS A 195 7.31 4.66 -24.69
C HIS A 195 7.32 5.19 -23.25
N LEU A 196 8.48 5.59 -22.70
CA LEU A 196 8.60 6.17 -21.36
C LEU A 196 8.43 7.69 -21.33
N LEU A 197 8.48 8.36 -22.48
CA LEU A 197 8.38 9.81 -22.56
C LEU A 197 7.09 10.38 -21.95
N PRO A 198 5.90 9.80 -22.18
CA PRO A 198 4.68 10.31 -21.54
C PRO A 198 4.74 10.28 -20.01
N LEU A 199 5.28 9.21 -19.42
CA LEU A 199 5.45 9.10 -17.96
C LEU A 199 6.43 10.16 -17.44
N TYR A 200 7.59 10.32 -18.11
CA TYR A 200 8.59 11.31 -17.71
C TYR A 200 8.02 12.73 -17.69
N ARG A 201 7.29 13.12 -18.74
CA ARG A 201 6.65 14.43 -18.83
C ARG A 201 5.58 14.64 -17.75
N ALA A 202 4.72 13.65 -17.51
CA ALA A 202 3.70 13.73 -16.47
C ALA A 202 4.31 13.92 -15.07
N LEU A 203 5.41 13.24 -14.77
CA LEU A 203 6.13 13.39 -13.50
C LEU A 203 6.78 14.78 -13.39
N ALA A 204 7.41 15.28 -14.44
CA ALA A 204 8.04 16.59 -14.44
C ALA A 204 7.01 17.73 -14.24
N GLU A 205 5.87 17.66 -14.94
CA GLU A 205 4.76 18.60 -14.77
C GLU A 205 4.17 18.55 -13.36
N THR A 206 4.00 17.34 -12.81
CA THR A 206 3.49 17.15 -11.44
C THR A 206 4.46 17.74 -10.42
N GLU A 207 5.76 17.48 -10.54
CA GLU A 207 6.78 18.04 -9.65
C GLU A 207 6.80 19.57 -9.70
N ALA A 208 6.77 20.15 -10.91
CA ALA A 208 6.70 21.60 -11.08
C ALA A 208 5.47 22.21 -10.39
N GLY A 209 4.29 21.57 -10.53
CA GLY A 209 3.07 22.00 -9.84
C GLY A 209 3.21 21.95 -8.32
N LEU A 210 3.80 20.90 -7.77
CA LEU A 210 4.04 20.76 -6.33
C LEU A 210 5.05 21.80 -5.79
N LEU A 211 6.07 22.15 -6.57
CA LEU A 211 7.04 23.20 -6.21
C LEU A 211 6.38 24.57 -6.24
N GLY A 212 5.59 24.91 -7.26
CA GLY A 212 4.86 26.17 -7.35
C GLY A 212 3.84 26.36 -6.22
N ALA A 213 3.17 25.31 -5.78
CA ALA A 213 2.21 25.37 -4.66
C ALA A 213 2.87 25.61 -3.29
N LYS A 214 4.17 25.30 -3.12
CA LYS A 214 4.91 25.53 -1.87
C LYS A 214 5.43 26.98 -1.74
N THR A 215 5.47 27.72 -2.83
CA THR A 215 5.96 29.12 -2.87
C THR A 215 4.84 30.16 -2.82
N SER A 216 3.58 29.73 -2.83
CA SER A 216 2.36 30.53 -2.71
C SER A 216 1.76 30.44 -1.32
#